data_556542efb1e165558986f4c12a19db71
#
_entry.id   556542efb1e165558986f4c12a19db71
#
_cell.length_a   1.000
_cell.length_b   1.000
_cell.length_c   1.000
_cell.angle_alpha   90.00
_cell.angle_beta   90.00
_cell.angle_gamma   90.00
#
_symmetry.space_group_name_H-M   'P 1'
#
loop_
_entity.id
_entity.type
_entity.pdbx_description
1 polymer ?
#
loop_
_entity_poly.entity_id
_entity_poly.type
_entity_poly.pdbx_seq_one_letter_code
_entity_poly.pdbx_strand_id
1 'polypeptide(L)'
;QNLLDEHWEWTLANTPLLASSLGDRRYNQVWGDNSPSAIERKHLETRDFLRRAYAIDRGALSAADQLNYELFRRQLQDEVDEHQFQGHLLPFDHQGGVQNLDNVTNRLRLETVEDFDDWLARLDKIDAVIDETIERAEKGRKEGLVSPAVLMQRIPDQIAAQLVESPSDSPFFRPFADLPESFSPADRERLRAAATTTIEKTVLPAYRKLDRYFARKYLPAARASIGLSELPNGSAWYEHLSRSFTTTRLSPDEIHRIGLNEVKRIRDEMQQIIVEVGFDGSFQEFLVHLRTDPKFYFDNPEDLYTEYLATTKRIDPELVKLFGRLPRMP
;
A
#
# COMPACT_ATOMS: atom_id res chain seq x y z
N GLN A 1 24.60 -11.69 -6.84
CA GLN A 1 23.47 -11.72 -7.80
C GLN A 1 22.54 -12.89 -7.50
N ASN A 2 22.98 -14.14 -7.45
CA ASN A 2 22.12 -15.32 -7.25
C ASN A 2 21.21 -15.21 -6.01
N LEU A 3 21.70 -14.63 -4.90
CA LEU A 3 20.90 -14.47 -3.68
C LEU A 3 19.76 -13.44 -3.87
N LEU A 4 19.98 -12.38 -4.64
CA LEU A 4 18.94 -11.39 -4.97
C LEU A 4 17.89 -12.00 -5.89
N ASP A 5 18.31 -12.77 -6.90
CA ASP A 5 17.40 -13.42 -7.85
C ASP A 5 16.53 -14.46 -7.13
N GLU A 6 17.11 -15.24 -6.22
CA GLU A 6 16.39 -16.21 -5.38
C GLU A 6 15.38 -15.53 -4.45
N HIS A 7 15.78 -14.43 -3.79
CA HIS A 7 14.88 -13.64 -2.95
C HIS A 7 13.76 -13.00 -3.76
N TRP A 8 14.05 -12.55 -4.99
CA TRP A 8 13.04 -12.01 -5.89
C TRP A 8 11.97 -13.05 -6.26
N GLU A 9 12.39 -14.26 -6.67
CA GLU A 9 11.46 -15.36 -6.95
C GLU A 9 10.65 -15.76 -5.70
N TRP A 10 11.28 -15.78 -4.54
CA TRP A 10 10.62 -16.00 -3.26
C TRP A 10 9.58 -14.90 -2.97
N THR A 11 9.92 -13.66 -3.23
CA THR A 11 9.02 -12.50 -3.05
C THR A 11 7.80 -12.64 -3.95
N LEU A 12 7.98 -12.95 -5.24
CA LEU A 12 6.87 -13.13 -6.18
C LEU A 12 5.93 -14.28 -5.75
N ALA A 13 6.49 -15.38 -5.29
CA ALA A 13 5.71 -16.54 -4.82
C ALA A 13 4.90 -16.20 -3.54
N ASN A 14 5.45 -15.40 -2.62
CA ASN A 14 4.80 -15.04 -1.37
C ASN A 14 3.91 -13.79 -1.47
N THR A 15 4.01 -13.02 -2.58
CA THR A 15 3.21 -11.83 -2.86
C THR A 15 2.56 -11.90 -4.25
N PRO A 16 1.60 -12.82 -4.47
CA PRO A 16 0.98 -13.07 -5.79
C PRO A 16 0.39 -11.84 -6.46
N LEU A 17 -0.15 -10.89 -5.69
CA LEU A 17 -0.70 -9.65 -6.24
C LEU A 17 0.38 -8.74 -6.83
N LEU A 18 1.57 -8.71 -6.22
CA LEU A 18 2.73 -8.01 -6.79
C LEU A 18 3.14 -8.66 -8.09
N ALA A 19 3.29 -9.99 -8.12
CA ALA A 19 3.62 -10.75 -9.34
C ALA A 19 2.64 -10.43 -10.47
N SER A 20 1.33 -10.50 -10.20
CA SER A 20 0.28 -10.16 -11.18
C SER A 20 0.37 -8.72 -11.67
N SER A 21 0.65 -7.75 -10.79
CA SER A 21 0.77 -6.33 -11.16
C SER A 21 1.99 -6.04 -12.04
N LEU A 22 3.02 -6.88 -11.96
CA LEU A 22 4.23 -6.83 -12.79
C LEU A 22 4.06 -7.63 -14.11
N GLY A 23 2.92 -8.28 -14.33
CA GLY A 23 2.64 -9.08 -15.52
C GLY A 23 3.12 -10.54 -15.42
N ASP A 24 3.58 -10.99 -14.23
CA ASP A 24 3.92 -12.40 -14.01
C ASP A 24 2.66 -13.22 -13.70
N ARG A 25 2.26 -14.05 -14.65
CA ARG A 25 1.01 -14.81 -14.59
C ARG A 25 1.05 -16.06 -13.70
N ARG A 26 2.23 -16.50 -13.26
CA ARG A 26 2.40 -17.76 -12.51
C ARG A 26 1.50 -17.86 -11.26
N TYR A 27 1.14 -16.71 -10.70
CA TYR A 27 0.39 -16.61 -9.45
C TYR A 27 -0.96 -15.92 -9.59
N ASN A 28 -1.49 -15.74 -10.82
CA ASN A 28 -2.73 -14.98 -11.05
C ASN A 28 -3.97 -15.58 -10.37
N GLN A 29 -3.97 -16.90 -10.13
CA GLN A 29 -5.12 -17.64 -9.58
C GLN A 29 -5.11 -17.73 -8.05
N VAL A 30 -4.14 -17.12 -7.36
CA VAL A 30 -3.99 -17.27 -5.91
C VAL A 30 -3.83 -15.94 -5.20
N TRP A 31 -4.24 -15.90 -3.94
CA TRP A 31 -3.91 -14.88 -2.96
C TRP A 31 -2.62 -15.25 -2.23
N GLY A 32 -1.99 -14.29 -1.57
CA GLY A 32 -0.90 -14.61 -0.65
C GLY A 32 -1.43 -15.33 0.59
N ASP A 33 -0.75 -16.38 1.01
CA ASP A 33 -1.04 -17.07 2.27
C ASP A 33 -0.53 -16.22 3.44
N ASN A 34 -1.45 -15.73 4.28
CA ASN A 34 -1.20 -14.93 5.48
C ASN A 34 -1.71 -15.63 6.75
N SER A 35 -1.83 -16.94 6.70
CA SER A 35 -2.08 -17.74 7.91
C SER A 35 -0.93 -17.57 8.92
N PRO A 36 -1.19 -17.77 10.22
CA PRO A 36 -0.14 -17.69 11.24
C PRO A 36 1.07 -18.56 10.95
N SER A 37 0.85 -19.78 10.42
CA SER A 37 1.92 -20.71 10.03
C SER A 37 2.73 -20.20 8.83
N ALA A 38 2.08 -19.58 7.85
CA ALA A 38 2.77 -19.01 6.70
C ALA A 38 3.60 -17.78 7.08
N ILE A 39 3.10 -16.95 8.00
CA ILE A 39 3.83 -15.78 8.52
C ILE A 39 5.10 -16.23 9.24
N GLU A 40 5.00 -17.24 10.12
CA GLU A 40 6.18 -17.77 10.81
C GLU A 40 7.18 -18.41 9.85
N ARG A 41 6.72 -19.19 8.87
CA ARG A 41 7.58 -19.73 7.81
C ARG A 41 8.31 -18.63 7.06
N LYS A 42 7.61 -17.60 6.58
CA LYS A 42 8.21 -16.47 5.88
C LYS A 42 9.26 -15.77 6.74
N HIS A 43 8.99 -15.57 8.02
CA HIS A 43 9.97 -15.01 8.96
C HIS A 43 11.25 -15.85 9.04
N LEU A 44 11.13 -17.19 9.16
CA LEU A 44 12.28 -18.07 9.20
C LEU A 44 13.08 -18.05 7.89
N GLU A 45 12.39 -18.00 6.75
CA GLU A 45 13.00 -17.88 5.42
C GLU A 45 13.72 -16.53 5.26
N THR A 46 13.11 -15.39 5.70
CA THR A 46 13.77 -14.07 5.72
C THR A 46 15.04 -14.07 6.59
N ARG A 47 14.99 -14.73 7.75
CA ARG A 47 16.19 -14.91 8.58
C ARG A 47 17.29 -15.72 7.89
N ASP A 48 16.94 -16.73 7.09
CA ASP A 48 17.93 -17.48 6.31
C ASP A 48 18.54 -16.60 5.21
N PHE A 49 17.75 -15.84 4.48
CA PHE A 49 18.26 -14.86 3.52
C PHE A 49 19.21 -13.85 4.17
N LEU A 50 18.86 -13.32 5.34
CA LEU A 50 19.70 -12.40 6.10
C LEU A 50 21.01 -13.05 6.52
N ARG A 51 20.98 -14.27 7.05
CA ARG A 51 22.17 -15.05 7.42
C ARG A 51 23.09 -15.27 6.22
N ARG A 52 22.55 -15.62 5.07
CA ARG A 52 23.29 -15.81 3.81
C ARG A 52 23.86 -14.49 3.29
N ALA A 53 23.12 -13.40 3.42
CA ALA A 53 23.62 -12.08 3.07
C ALA A 53 24.85 -11.69 3.94
N TYR A 54 24.81 -11.93 5.24
CA TYR A 54 25.96 -11.71 6.12
C TYR A 54 27.20 -12.56 5.80
N ALA A 55 27.04 -13.70 5.14
CA ALA A 55 28.16 -14.53 4.72
C ALA A 55 28.89 -14.00 3.46
N ILE A 56 28.36 -12.99 2.79
CA ILE A 56 28.98 -12.39 1.61
C ILE A 56 30.11 -11.45 2.05
N ASP A 57 31.31 -11.62 1.50
CA ASP A 57 32.41 -10.68 1.70
C ASP A 57 32.13 -9.38 0.92
N ARG A 58 31.72 -8.34 1.65
CA ARG A 58 31.46 -7.01 1.09
C ARG A 58 32.70 -6.44 0.34
N GLY A 59 33.91 -6.73 0.85
CA GLY A 59 35.14 -6.21 0.26
C GLY A 59 35.44 -6.75 -1.14
N ALA A 60 34.90 -7.92 -1.46
CA ALA A 60 35.04 -8.54 -2.79
C ALA A 60 34.00 -8.03 -3.81
N LEU A 61 33.02 -7.21 -3.40
CA LEU A 61 31.98 -6.68 -4.27
C LEU A 61 32.41 -5.41 -4.99
N SER A 62 31.84 -5.19 -6.19
CA SER A 62 31.95 -3.89 -6.88
C SER A 62 31.27 -2.78 -6.06
N ALA A 63 31.61 -1.50 -6.31
CA ALA A 63 31.00 -0.38 -5.60
C ALA A 63 29.45 -0.35 -5.75
N ALA A 64 28.94 -0.68 -6.93
CA ALA A 64 27.49 -0.79 -7.17
C ALA A 64 26.85 -1.94 -6.38
N ASP A 65 27.53 -3.11 -6.36
CA ASP A 65 27.04 -4.28 -5.63
C ASP A 65 27.15 -4.09 -4.11
N GLN A 66 28.11 -3.31 -3.62
CA GLN A 66 28.20 -2.94 -2.21
C GLN A 66 26.95 -2.15 -1.76
N LEU A 67 26.47 -1.21 -2.58
CA LEU A 67 25.25 -0.47 -2.29
C LEU A 67 24.03 -1.40 -2.28
N ASN A 68 23.88 -2.25 -3.30
CA ASN A 68 22.79 -3.23 -3.36
C ASN A 68 22.82 -4.18 -2.16
N TYR A 69 24.00 -4.65 -1.78
CA TYR A 69 24.21 -5.50 -0.61
C TYR A 69 23.78 -4.82 0.70
N GLU A 70 24.16 -3.56 0.89
CA GLU A 70 23.81 -2.80 2.10
C GLU A 70 22.31 -2.55 2.21
N LEU A 71 21.65 -2.19 1.11
CA LEU A 71 20.20 -1.98 1.04
C LEU A 71 19.44 -3.30 1.30
N PHE A 72 19.85 -4.37 0.62
CA PHE A 72 19.22 -5.69 0.77
C PHE A 72 19.36 -6.22 2.20
N ARG A 73 20.58 -6.18 2.75
CA ARG A 73 20.81 -6.62 4.13
C ARG A 73 20.01 -5.81 5.14
N ARG A 74 19.93 -4.49 4.93
CA ARG A 74 19.16 -3.60 5.78
C ARG A 74 17.66 -3.94 5.74
N GLN A 75 17.09 -4.10 4.55
CA GLN A 75 15.70 -4.48 4.39
C GLN A 75 15.39 -5.79 5.12
N LEU A 76 16.20 -6.83 4.91
CA LEU A 76 16.01 -8.11 5.59
C LEU A 76 16.16 -7.98 7.12
N GLN A 77 17.09 -7.15 7.61
CA GLN A 77 17.26 -6.91 9.04
C GLN A 77 16.03 -6.22 9.64
N ASP A 78 15.51 -5.17 8.96
CA ASP A 78 14.31 -4.45 9.40
C ASP A 78 13.11 -5.39 9.46
N GLU A 79 12.90 -6.25 8.45
CA GLU A 79 11.82 -7.26 8.42
C GLU A 79 11.94 -8.29 9.56
N VAL A 80 13.17 -8.77 9.82
CA VAL A 80 13.42 -9.72 10.93
C VAL A 80 13.17 -9.06 12.28
N ASP A 81 13.62 -7.82 12.46
CA ASP A 81 13.47 -7.09 13.72
C ASP A 81 12.01 -6.66 13.97
N GLU A 82 11.25 -6.36 12.91
CA GLU A 82 9.84 -5.97 13.01
C GLU A 82 8.94 -7.13 13.47
N HIS A 83 9.28 -8.37 13.15
CA HIS A 83 8.45 -9.54 13.46
C HIS A 83 8.07 -9.65 14.94
N GLN A 84 8.96 -9.26 15.85
CA GLN A 84 8.73 -9.29 17.30
C GLN A 84 7.53 -8.43 17.74
N PHE A 85 7.15 -7.42 16.98
CA PHE A 85 6.04 -6.52 17.30
C PHE A 85 4.69 -7.04 16.82
N GLN A 86 4.68 -8.15 16.07
CA GLN A 86 3.48 -8.84 15.61
C GLN A 86 2.49 -7.95 14.87
N GLY A 87 2.95 -6.97 14.09
CA GLY A 87 2.12 -6.04 13.32
C GLY A 87 1.10 -6.71 12.41
N HIS A 88 1.38 -7.95 11.96
CA HIS A 88 0.46 -8.76 11.19
C HIS A 88 -0.85 -9.12 11.93
N LEU A 89 -0.90 -8.96 13.26
CA LEU A 89 -2.11 -9.14 14.07
C LEU A 89 -3.03 -7.91 14.08
N LEU A 90 -2.65 -6.82 13.41
CA LEU A 90 -3.45 -5.63 13.16
C LEU A 90 -3.89 -5.58 11.68
N PRO A 91 -4.70 -6.55 11.19
CA PRO A 91 -4.94 -6.70 9.75
C PRO A 91 -5.91 -5.68 9.16
N PHE A 92 -6.56 -4.86 9.97
CA PHE A 92 -7.51 -3.85 9.51
C PHE A 92 -6.89 -2.46 9.45
N ASP A 93 -6.94 -1.86 8.27
CA ASP A 93 -6.56 -0.49 7.98
C ASP A 93 -7.72 0.19 7.22
N HIS A 94 -8.01 1.46 7.56
CA HIS A 94 -9.10 2.23 6.93
C HIS A 94 -8.78 2.68 5.49
N GLN A 95 -7.52 2.62 5.05
CA GLN A 95 -7.09 2.99 3.69
C GLN A 95 -7.12 1.79 2.74
N GLY A 96 -6.99 0.58 3.26
CA GLY A 96 -6.95 -0.63 2.45
C GLY A 96 -7.10 -1.88 3.30
N GLY A 97 -7.14 -3.05 2.66
CA GLY A 97 -7.26 -4.33 3.33
C GLY A 97 -8.34 -5.21 2.73
N VAL A 98 -8.73 -6.24 3.49
CA VAL A 98 -9.69 -7.24 3.03
C VAL A 98 -11.07 -6.66 2.66
N GLN A 99 -11.46 -5.54 3.25
CA GLN A 99 -12.73 -4.86 2.95
C GLN A 99 -12.76 -4.17 1.57
N ASN A 100 -11.61 -3.98 0.92
CA ASN A 100 -11.47 -3.28 -0.36
C ASN A 100 -10.73 -4.14 -1.41
N LEU A 101 -10.86 -5.47 -1.38
CA LEU A 101 -10.18 -6.36 -2.32
C LEU A 101 -10.67 -6.22 -3.77
N ASP A 102 -11.84 -5.66 -4.01
CA ASP A 102 -12.33 -5.30 -5.33
C ASP A 102 -11.37 -4.37 -6.08
N ASN A 103 -10.68 -3.46 -5.36
CA ASN A 103 -9.71 -2.53 -5.93
C ASN A 103 -8.45 -3.22 -6.50
N VAL A 104 -8.24 -4.50 -6.23
CA VAL A 104 -7.16 -5.29 -6.82
C VAL A 104 -7.27 -5.29 -8.35
N THR A 105 -8.48 -5.30 -8.90
CA THR A 105 -8.73 -5.27 -10.35
C THR A 105 -8.11 -4.06 -11.04
N ASN A 106 -7.94 -2.93 -10.36
CA ASN A 106 -7.30 -1.73 -10.90
C ASN A 106 -5.79 -1.92 -11.21
N ARG A 107 -5.20 -3.01 -10.70
CA ARG A 107 -3.77 -3.34 -10.87
C ARG A 107 -3.56 -4.60 -11.71
N LEU A 108 -4.63 -5.27 -12.09
CA LEU A 108 -4.59 -6.47 -12.93
C LEU A 108 -4.72 -6.10 -14.40
N ARG A 109 -4.02 -6.83 -15.23
CA ARG A 109 -4.21 -6.80 -16.67
C ARG A 109 -5.32 -7.78 -17.03
N LEU A 110 -6.49 -7.28 -17.39
CA LEU A 110 -7.68 -8.05 -17.75
C LEU A 110 -7.99 -7.81 -19.24
N GLU A 111 -7.25 -8.48 -20.13
CA GLU A 111 -7.32 -8.27 -21.59
C GLU A 111 -7.73 -9.52 -22.37
N THR A 112 -7.51 -10.71 -21.80
CA THR A 112 -7.81 -11.99 -22.44
C THR A 112 -8.83 -12.78 -21.64
N VAL A 113 -9.51 -13.73 -22.28
CA VAL A 113 -10.44 -14.67 -21.62
C VAL A 113 -9.76 -15.38 -20.45
N GLU A 114 -8.50 -15.77 -20.62
CA GLU A 114 -7.70 -16.43 -19.58
C GLU A 114 -7.45 -15.52 -18.37
N ASP A 115 -7.25 -14.20 -18.56
CA ASP A 115 -7.08 -13.25 -17.44
C ASP A 115 -8.34 -13.18 -16.57
N PHE A 116 -9.52 -13.23 -17.19
CA PHE A 116 -10.80 -13.27 -16.48
C PHE A 116 -11.04 -14.62 -15.80
N ASP A 117 -10.63 -15.73 -16.40
CA ASP A 117 -10.68 -17.05 -15.75
C ASP A 117 -9.73 -17.12 -14.55
N ASP A 118 -8.53 -16.54 -14.65
CA ASP A 118 -7.58 -16.39 -13.53
C ASP A 118 -8.19 -15.56 -12.39
N TRP A 119 -8.86 -14.45 -12.72
CA TRP A 119 -9.55 -13.62 -11.73
C TRP A 119 -10.70 -14.37 -11.04
N LEU A 120 -11.50 -15.12 -11.78
CA LEU A 120 -12.56 -15.97 -11.21
C LEU A 120 -11.99 -17.03 -10.26
N ALA A 121 -10.90 -17.69 -10.64
CA ALA A 121 -10.24 -18.68 -9.80
C ALA A 121 -9.67 -18.06 -8.51
N ARG A 122 -9.26 -16.79 -8.56
CA ARG A 122 -8.83 -16.03 -7.39
C ARG A 122 -10.01 -15.65 -6.50
N LEU A 123 -11.13 -15.17 -7.09
CA LEU A 123 -12.35 -14.84 -6.36
C LEU A 123 -12.95 -16.04 -5.62
N ASP A 124 -12.85 -17.23 -6.20
CA ASP A 124 -13.37 -18.46 -5.57
C ASP A 124 -12.62 -18.84 -4.28
N LYS A 125 -11.49 -18.18 -3.99
CA LYS A 125 -10.66 -18.39 -2.78
C LYS A 125 -10.74 -17.23 -1.78
N ILE A 126 -11.65 -16.27 -1.98
CA ILE A 126 -11.70 -15.05 -1.14
C ILE A 126 -12.15 -15.33 0.29
N ASP A 127 -12.91 -16.41 0.48
CA ASP A 127 -13.36 -16.88 1.80
C ASP A 127 -12.17 -17.26 2.70
N ALA A 128 -11.16 -17.94 2.14
CA ALA A 128 -9.92 -18.27 2.86
C ALA A 128 -9.17 -17.00 3.30
N VAL A 129 -9.05 -15.99 2.43
CA VAL A 129 -8.41 -14.70 2.77
C VAL A 129 -9.13 -14.00 3.92
N ILE A 130 -10.46 -14.04 3.91
CA ILE A 130 -11.27 -13.47 4.98
C ILE A 130 -11.09 -14.26 6.28
N ASP A 131 -11.03 -15.59 6.20
CA ASP A 131 -10.83 -16.44 7.37
C ASP A 131 -9.47 -16.22 8.03
N GLU A 132 -8.40 -16.19 7.26
CA GLU A 132 -7.05 -15.85 7.75
C GLU A 132 -7.01 -14.45 8.38
N THR A 133 -7.72 -13.49 7.80
CA THR A 133 -7.79 -12.12 8.35
C THR A 133 -8.52 -12.12 9.69
N ILE A 134 -9.63 -12.82 9.80
CA ILE A 134 -10.39 -12.96 11.05
C ILE A 134 -9.56 -13.69 12.11
N GLU A 135 -8.83 -14.73 11.75
CA GLU A 135 -7.97 -15.47 12.67
C GLU A 135 -6.88 -14.58 13.26
N ARG A 136 -6.16 -13.84 12.41
CA ARG A 136 -5.13 -12.87 12.85
C ARG A 136 -5.71 -11.77 13.73
N ALA A 137 -6.84 -11.18 13.32
CA ALA A 137 -7.53 -10.15 14.08
C ALA A 137 -8.01 -10.66 15.45
N GLU A 138 -8.52 -11.89 15.53
CA GLU A 138 -8.98 -12.49 16.78
C GLU A 138 -7.81 -12.80 17.72
N LYS A 139 -6.68 -13.26 17.18
CA LYS A 139 -5.45 -13.42 17.95
C LYS A 139 -4.97 -12.08 18.48
N GLY A 140 -4.87 -11.05 17.62
CA GLY A 140 -4.47 -9.70 18.02
C GLY A 140 -5.38 -9.14 19.12
N ARG A 141 -6.70 -9.27 18.96
CA ARG A 141 -7.68 -8.85 19.96
C ARG A 141 -7.45 -9.48 21.34
N LYS A 142 -7.11 -10.78 21.39
CA LYS A 142 -6.80 -11.50 22.62
C LYS A 142 -5.48 -11.06 23.26
N GLU A 143 -4.53 -10.62 22.45
CA GLU A 143 -3.21 -10.17 22.89
C GLU A 143 -3.15 -8.65 23.13
N GLY A 144 -4.27 -7.92 22.99
CA GLY A 144 -4.33 -6.47 23.19
C GLY A 144 -3.82 -5.66 21.99
N LEU A 145 -3.57 -6.33 20.85
CA LEU A 145 -3.20 -5.69 19.59
C LEU A 145 -4.48 -5.38 18.80
N VAL A 146 -5.02 -4.17 19.00
CA VAL A 146 -6.21 -3.66 18.32
C VAL A 146 -5.98 -2.26 17.79
N SER A 147 -6.57 -1.95 16.65
CA SER A 147 -6.46 -0.63 16.01
C SER A 147 -7.30 0.44 16.74
N PRO A 148 -6.98 1.75 16.59
CA PRO A 148 -7.75 2.84 17.18
C PRO A 148 -9.19 2.89 16.67
N ALA A 149 -10.15 3.12 17.57
CA ALA A 149 -11.58 3.20 17.24
C ALA A 149 -11.88 4.26 16.18
N VAL A 150 -11.21 5.42 16.23
CA VAL A 150 -11.37 6.50 15.24
C VAL A 150 -11.09 6.07 13.81
N LEU A 151 -10.21 5.10 13.59
CA LEU A 151 -9.93 4.52 12.27
C LEU A 151 -10.91 3.40 11.95
N MET A 152 -11.21 2.56 12.94
CA MET A 152 -12.07 1.38 12.76
C MET A 152 -13.53 1.74 12.48
N GLN A 153 -14.00 2.90 12.92
CA GLN A 153 -15.34 3.41 12.63
C GLN A 153 -15.61 3.66 11.13
N ARG A 154 -14.57 3.70 10.30
CA ARG A 154 -14.69 3.88 8.83
C ARG A 154 -14.87 2.56 8.06
N ILE A 155 -14.55 1.44 8.68
CA ILE A 155 -14.54 0.13 8.03
C ILE A 155 -15.94 -0.45 7.80
N PRO A 156 -16.94 -0.28 8.69
CA PRO A 156 -18.29 -0.81 8.46
C PRO A 156 -18.88 -0.40 7.11
N ASP A 157 -18.76 0.86 6.72
CA ASP A 157 -19.29 1.35 5.44
C ASP A 157 -18.54 0.72 4.25
N GLN A 158 -17.24 0.46 4.38
CA GLN A 158 -16.45 -0.22 3.36
C GLN A 158 -16.85 -1.69 3.19
N ILE A 159 -17.14 -2.38 4.30
CA ILE A 159 -17.65 -3.76 4.25
C ILE A 159 -19.08 -3.77 3.70
N ALA A 160 -19.94 -2.84 4.12
CA ALA A 160 -21.31 -2.72 3.65
C ALA A 160 -21.39 -2.50 2.13
N ALA A 161 -20.46 -1.76 1.55
CA ALA A 161 -20.35 -1.55 0.11
C ALA A 161 -20.13 -2.86 -0.69
N GLN A 162 -19.66 -3.93 -0.04
CA GLN A 162 -19.49 -5.25 -0.65
C GLN A 162 -20.75 -6.13 -0.51
N LEU A 163 -21.71 -5.74 0.34
CA LEU A 163 -22.91 -6.51 0.65
C LEU A 163 -24.10 -6.01 -0.17
N VAL A 164 -24.18 -6.46 -1.40
CA VAL A 164 -25.22 -6.10 -2.36
C VAL A 164 -26.32 -7.19 -2.42
N GLU A 165 -27.51 -6.83 -2.94
CA GLU A 165 -28.62 -7.77 -3.14
C GLU A 165 -28.43 -8.59 -4.41
N SER A 166 -28.03 -7.94 -5.51
CA SER A 166 -27.76 -8.61 -6.78
C SER A 166 -26.26 -8.77 -6.99
N PRO A 167 -25.75 -9.96 -7.39
CA PRO A 167 -24.34 -10.16 -7.72
C PRO A 167 -23.81 -9.21 -8.80
N SER A 168 -24.67 -8.75 -9.72
CA SER A 168 -24.29 -7.79 -10.78
C SER A 168 -23.98 -6.40 -10.23
N ASP A 169 -24.46 -6.05 -9.04
CA ASP A 169 -24.21 -4.76 -8.39
C ASP A 169 -22.92 -4.80 -7.57
N SER A 170 -22.32 -5.98 -7.40
CA SER A 170 -21.08 -6.14 -6.65
C SER A 170 -19.92 -5.40 -7.31
N PRO A 171 -19.09 -4.69 -6.53
CA PRO A 171 -17.82 -4.13 -7.04
C PRO A 171 -16.93 -5.17 -7.71
N PHE A 172 -16.98 -6.42 -7.29
CA PHE A 172 -16.24 -7.53 -7.93
C PHE A 172 -16.78 -7.93 -9.30
N PHE A 173 -18.01 -7.53 -9.66
CA PHE A 173 -18.58 -7.79 -10.97
C PHE A 173 -18.15 -6.77 -12.03
N ARG A 174 -17.65 -5.59 -11.63
CA ARG A 174 -17.29 -4.49 -12.55
C ARG A 174 -16.47 -4.94 -13.76
N PRO A 175 -15.42 -5.76 -13.65
CA PRO A 175 -14.65 -6.19 -14.81
C PRO A 175 -15.46 -7.00 -15.83
N PHE A 176 -16.54 -7.65 -15.37
CA PHE A 176 -17.40 -8.49 -16.21
C PHE A 176 -18.55 -7.71 -16.85
N ALA A 177 -18.85 -6.50 -16.40
CA ALA A 177 -19.85 -5.64 -16.99
C ALA A 177 -19.45 -5.23 -18.42
N ASP A 178 -18.21 -4.80 -18.60
CA ASP A 178 -17.64 -4.28 -19.86
C ASP A 178 -16.52 -5.18 -20.37
N LEU A 179 -16.88 -6.42 -20.77
CA LEU A 179 -15.94 -7.36 -21.38
C LEU A 179 -15.50 -6.89 -22.77
N PRO A 180 -14.22 -7.12 -23.17
CA PRO A 180 -13.71 -6.73 -24.48
C PRO A 180 -14.59 -7.19 -25.64
N GLU A 181 -14.77 -6.31 -26.64
CA GLU A 181 -15.57 -6.64 -27.83
C GLU A 181 -14.98 -7.79 -28.66
N SER A 182 -13.67 -8.01 -28.53
CA SER A 182 -12.94 -9.11 -29.17
C SER A 182 -13.33 -10.50 -28.66
N PHE A 183 -14.00 -10.59 -27.49
CA PHE A 183 -14.43 -11.87 -26.94
C PHE A 183 -15.67 -12.38 -27.67
N SER A 184 -15.74 -13.72 -27.85
CA SER A 184 -16.92 -14.34 -28.45
C SER A 184 -18.16 -14.08 -27.57
N PRO A 185 -19.38 -14.01 -28.17
CA PRO A 185 -20.62 -13.92 -27.40
C PRO A 185 -20.73 -15.04 -26.33
N ALA A 186 -20.31 -16.25 -26.65
CA ALA A 186 -20.33 -17.41 -25.76
C ALA A 186 -19.37 -17.22 -24.56
N ASP A 187 -18.16 -16.69 -24.77
CA ASP A 187 -17.22 -16.42 -23.70
C ASP A 187 -17.74 -15.31 -22.78
N ARG A 188 -18.30 -14.25 -23.34
CA ARG A 188 -18.87 -13.15 -22.55
C ARG A 188 -20.03 -13.64 -21.68
N GLU A 189 -20.91 -14.46 -22.21
CA GLU A 189 -22.01 -15.06 -21.44
C GLU A 189 -21.50 -15.99 -20.35
N ARG A 190 -20.57 -16.88 -20.68
CA ARG A 190 -19.93 -17.81 -19.73
C ARG A 190 -19.25 -17.08 -18.57
N LEU A 191 -18.43 -16.06 -18.87
CA LEU A 191 -17.69 -15.30 -17.87
C LEU A 191 -18.64 -14.54 -16.92
N ARG A 192 -19.69 -13.90 -17.45
CA ARG A 192 -20.71 -13.24 -16.62
C ARG A 192 -21.47 -14.21 -15.72
N ALA A 193 -21.86 -15.35 -16.27
CA ALA A 193 -22.56 -16.38 -15.49
C ALA A 193 -21.66 -16.97 -14.40
N ALA A 194 -20.38 -17.22 -14.70
CA ALA A 194 -19.41 -17.68 -13.72
C ALA A 194 -19.18 -16.62 -12.63
N ALA A 195 -18.99 -15.35 -12.98
CA ALA A 195 -18.82 -14.25 -12.05
C ALA A 195 -20.02 -14.13 -11.11
N THR A 196 -21.24 -14.14 -11.65
CA THR A 196 -22.47 -14.12 -10.84
C THR A 196 -22.49 -15.26 -9.83
N THR A 197 -22.17 -16.47 -10.28
CA THR A 197 -22.16 -17.66 -9.41
C THR A 197 -21.10 -17.57 -8.32
N THR A 198 -19.88 -17.17 -8.64
CA THR A 198 -18.78 -17.04 -7.67
C THR A 198 -19.07 -15.94 -6.66
N ILE A 199 -19.60 -14.80 -7.11
CA ILE A 199 -19.96 -13.70 -6.20
C ILE A 199 -21.08 -14.15 -5.24
N GLU A 200 -22.13 -14.78 -5.75
CA GLU A 200 -23.27 -15.24 -4.94
C GLU A 200 -22.85 -16.30 -3.91
N LYS A 201 -22.05 -17.28 -4.32
CA LYS A 201 -21.74 -18.46 -3.52
C LYS A 201 -20.51 -18.32 -2.63
N THR A 202 -19.55 -17.49 -3.00
CA THR A 202 -18.27 -17.35 -2.29
C THR A 202 -18.08 -15.94 -1.73
N VAL A 203 -18.15 -14.88 -2.57
CA VAL A 203 -17.81 -13.52 -2.15
C VAL A 203 -18.79 -12.98 -1.12
N LEU A 204 -20.10 -12.97 -1.43
CA LEU A 204 -21.11 -12.41 -0.53
C LEU A 204 -21.20 -13.14 0.82
N PRO A 205 -21.18 -14.49 0.90
CA PRO A 205 -21.12 -15.19 2.19
C PRO A 205 -19.88 -14.86 3.00
N ALA A 206 -18.73 -14.73 2.37
CA ALA A 206 -17.46 -14.39 3.02
C ALA A 206 -17.51 -12.97 3.62
N TYR A 207 -18.00 -11.97 2.87
CA TYR A 207 -18.18 -10.61 3.39
C TYR A 207 -19.24 -10.49 4.47
N ARG A 208 -20.34 -11.28 4.41
CA ARG A 208 -21.31 -11.36 5.51
C ARG A 208 -20.68 -11.93 6.79
N LYS A 209 -19.71 -12.84 6.67
CA LYS A 209 -18.94 -13.38 7.80
C LYS A 209 -18.01 -12.32 8.38
N LEU A 210 -17.30 -11.58 7.51
CA LEU A 210 -16.43 -10.46 7.90
C LEU A 210 -17.23 -9.38 8.66
N ASP A 211 -18.35 -8.95 8.11
CA ASP A 211 -19.24 -7.97 8.71
C ASP A 211 -19.65 -8.36 10.13
N ARG A 212 -20.18 -9.60 10.27
CA ARG A 212 -20.59 -10.10 11.60
C ARG A 212 -19.42 -10.13 12.61
N TYR A 213 -18.24 -10.55 12.18
CA TYR A 213 -17.07 -10.58 13.04
C TYR A 213 -16.64 -9.17 13.43
N PHE A 214 -16.50 -8.30 12.43
CA PHE A 214 -16.04 -6.94 12.64
C PHE A 214 -16.98 -6.16 13.56
N ALA A 215 -18.26 -6.13 13.24
CA ALA A 215 -19.25 -5.38 14.01
C ALA A 215 -19.45 -5.89 15.45
N ARG A 216 -19.39 -7.21 15.65
CA ARG A 216 -19.71 -7.81 16.96
C ARG A 216 -18.51 -8.06 17.87
N LYS A 217 -17.31 -8.17 17.31
CA LYS A 217 -16.12 -8.55 18.07
C LYS A 217 -14.97 -7.55 17.97
N TYR A 218 -14.61 -7.13 16.75
CA TYR A 218 -13.42 -6.32 16.56
C TYR A 218 -13.66 -4.83 16.88
N LEU A 219 -14.68 -4.22 16.28
CA LEU A 219 -15.01 -2.81 16.49
C LEU A 219 -15.30 -2.47 17.98
N PRO A 220 -16.06 -3.28 18.75
CA PRO A 220 -16.25 -3.01 20.18
C PRO A 220 -14.95 -3.13 21.03
N ALA A 221 -13.96 -3.86 20.53
CA ALA A 221 -12.66 -4.01 21.20
C ALA A 221 -11.63 -2.95 20.74
N ALA A 222 -11.95 -2.12 19.74
CA ALA A 222 -11.05 -1.09 19.25
C ALA A 222 -10.70 -0.10 20.35
N ARG A 223 -9.39 0.26 20.45
CA ARG A 223 -8.89 1.11 21.54
C ARG A 223 -9.29 2.57 21.36
N ALA A 224 -9.51 3.26 22.46
CA ALA A 224 -9.83 4.69 22.46
C ALA A 224 -8.59 5.56 22.18
N SER A 225 -7.40 5.11 22.61
CA SER A 225 -6.13 5.81 22.40
C SER A 225 -5.69 5.70 20.93
N ILE A 226 -4.95 6.70 20.43
CA ILE A 226 -4.47 6.75 19.04
C ILE A 226 -2.98 6.39 18.88
N GLY A 227 -2.18 6.59 19.93
CA GLY A 227 -0.72 6.40 19.86
C GLY A 227 -0.33 4.92 19.71
N LEU A 228 0.66 4.62 18.89
CA LEU A 228 1.23 3.27 18.80
C LEU A 228 1.85 2.83 20.14
N SER A 229 2.39 3.79 20.92
CA SER A 229 2.98 3.57 22.24
C SER A 229 2.03 2.95 23.25
N GLU A 230 0.72 3.00 23.01
CA GLU A 230 -0.30 2.40 23.88
C GLU A 230 -0.49 0.89 23.67
N LEU A 231 0.11 0.33 22.61
CA LEU A 231 0.10 -1.11 22.36
C LEU A 231 1.17 -1.82 23.20
N PRO A 232 1.04 -3.13 23.45
CA PRO A 232 2.12 -3.94 24.01
C PRO A 232 3.43 -3.72 23.22
N ASN A 233 4.52 -3.39 23.91
CA ASN A 233 5.80 -3.00 23.32
C ASN A 233 5.74 -1.81 22.34
N GLY A 234 4.67 -1.02 22.35
CA GLY A 234 4.38 0.01 21.37
C GLY A 234 5.43 1.11 21.27
N SER A 235 6.04 1.53 22.42
CA SER A 235 7.14 2.50 22.40
C SER A 235 8.37 1.96 21.65
N ALA A 236 8.78 0.73 21.92
CA ALA A 236 9.90 0.10 21.22
C ALA A 236 9.57 -0.12 19.72
N TRP A 237 8.32 -0.44 19.42
CA TRP A 237 7.86 -0.54 18.02
C TRP A 237 7.93 0.81 17.31
N TYR A 238 7.48 1.88 17.95
CA TYR A 238 7.55 3.23 17.38
C TYR A 238 9.00 3.68 17.13
N GLU A 239 9.93 3.38 18.06
CA GLU A 239 11.36 3.62 17.87
C GLU A 239 11.95 2.81 16.69
N HIS A 240 11.55 1.54 16.56
CA HIS A 240 11.94 0.69 15.42
C HIS A 240 11.46 1.31 14.11
N LEU A 241 10.18 1.64 13.99
CA LEU A 241 9.62 2.28 12.79
C LEU A 241 10.30 3.62 12.49
N SER A 242 10.54 4.45 13.51
CA SER A 242 11.24 5.73 13.34
C SER A 242 12.63 5.53 12.71
N ARG A 243 13.39 4.54 13.14
CA ARG A 243 14.70 4.19 12.56
C ARG A 243 14.60 3.63 11.15
N SER A 244 13.64 2.74 10.92
CA SER A 244 13.41 2.13 9.61
C SER A 244 13.05 3.19 8.56
N PHE A 245 12.09 4.06 8.85
CA PHE A 245 11.65 5.11 7.93
C PHE A 245 12.65 6.24 7.71
N THR A 246 13.30 6.71 8.78
CA THR A 246 14.22 7.87 8.69
C THR A 246 15.64 7.47 8.31
N THR A 247 15.98 6.18 8.44
CA THR A 247 17.36 5.67 8.27
C THR A 247 18.37 6.28 9.24
N THR A 248 17.91 6.94 10.29
CA THR A 248 18.75 7.61 11.30
C THR A 248 18.65 6.90 12.65
N ARG A 249 19.48 7.35 13.61
CA ARG A 249 19.43 6.91 15.01
C ARG A 249 18.77 7.94 15.91
N LEU A 250 18.09 8.92 15.35
CA LEU A 250 17.36 9.92 16.11
C LEU A 250 16.21 9.27 16.88
N SER A 251 16.03 9.67 18.12
CA SER A 251 14.87 9.30 18.89
C SER A 251 13.59 9.99 18.38
N PRO A 252 12.41 9.46 18.64
CA PRO A 252 11.13 10.13 18.31
C PRO A 252 11.05 11.56 18.83
N ASP A 253 11.53 11.84 20.04
CA ASP A 253 11.53 13.19 20.63
C ASP A 253 12.48 14.14 19.90
N GLU A 254 13.63 13.65 19.44
CA GLU A 254 14.56 14.47 18.62
C GLU A 254 13.94 14.80 17.27
N ILE A 255 13.30 13.82 16.61
CA ILE A 255 12.59 14.02 15.35
C ILE A 255 11.45 15.03 15.53
N HIS A 256 10.68 14.91 16.60
CA HIS A 256 9.59 15.85 16.92
C HIS A 256 10.12 17.28 17.12
N ARG A 257 11.23 17.47 17.86
CA ARG A 257 11.86 18.80 18.04
C ARG A 257 12.36 19.38 16.72
N ILE A 258 12.97 18.56 15.87
CA ILE A 258 13.36 18.97 14.51
C ILE A 258 12.12 19.45 13.75
N GLY A 259 11.03 18.68 13.76
CA GLY A 259 9.76 19.03 13.12
C GLY A 259 9.20 20.37 13.59
N LEU A 260 9.17 20.62 14.89
CA LEU A 260 8.72 21.92 15.46
C LEU A 260 9.59 23.08 15.00
N ASN A 261 10.91 22.90 14.98
CA ASN A 261 11.84 23.94 14.51
C ASN A 261 11.66 24.22 13.01
N GLU A 262 11.49 23.19 12.20
CA GLU A 262 11.27 23.33 10.75
C GLU A 262 9.92 24.00 10.45
N VAL A 263 8.86 23.63 11.16
CA VAL A 263 7.56 24.31 11.02
C VAL A 263 7.68 25.82 11.33
N LYS A 264 8.41 26.16 12.39
CA LYS A 264 8.68 27.56 12.71
C LYS A 264 9.49 28.26 11.61
N ARG A 265 10.61 27.65 11.19
CA ARG A 265 11.48 28.19 10.12
C ARG A 265 10.68 28.45 8.83
N ILE A 266 9.94 27.42 8.36
CA ILE A 266 9.13 27.51 7.15
C ILE A 266 8.08 28.62 7.28
N ARG A 267 7.43 28.73 8.45
CA ARG A 267 6.42 29.77 8.68
C ARG A 267 7.00 31.17 8.66
N ASP A 268 8.19 31.35 9.24
CA ASP A 268 8.90 32.63 9.20
C ASP A 268 9.29 33.01 7.76
N GLU A 269 9.77 32.05 6.96
CA GLU A 269 10.08 32.24 5.53
C GLU A 269 8.82 32.57 4.70
N MET A 270 7.72 31.85 4.93
CA MET A 270 6.45 32.16 4.26
C MET A 270 5.97 33.59 4.56
N GLN A 271 6.15 34.04 5.81
CA GLN A 271 5.81 35.43 6.17
C GLN A 271 6.72 36.45 5.47
N GLN A 272 8.00 36.16 5.29
CA GLN A 272 8.91 37.01 4.52
C GLN A 272 8.47 37.08 3.05
N ILE A 273 8.10 35.97 2.43
CA ILE A 273 7.59 35.94 1.05
C ILE A 273 6.33 36.81 0.92
N ILE A 274 5.39 36.75 1.88
CA ILE A 274 4.18 37.60 1.86
C ILE A 274 4.56 39.08 1.80
N VAL A 275 5.55 39.50 2.58
CA VAL A 275 6.07 40.86 2.57
C VAL A 275 6.75 41.20 1.24
N GLU A 276 7.60 40.30 0.73
CA GLU A 276 8.35 40.47 -0.52
C GLU A 276 7.44 40.65 -1.74
N VAL A 277 6.31 39.88 -1.80
CA VAL A 277 5.34 40.00 -2.89
C VAL A 277 4.38 41.18 -2.73
N GLY A 278 4.51 41.96 -1.64
CA GLY A 278 3.69 43.15 -1.38
C GLY A 278 2.22 42.84 -1.09
N PHE A 279 1.92 41.67 -0.55
CA PHE A 279 0.55 41.32 -0.17
C PHE A 279 0.18 41.98 1.18
N ASP A 280 -0.84 42.83 1.16
CA ASP A 280 -1.34 43.50 2.36
C ASP A 280 -2.48 42.68 2.98
N GLY A 281 -2.14 41.81 3.92
CA GLY A 281 -3.08 40.95 4.62
C GLY A 281 -2.41 39.91 5.51
N SER A 282 -3.23 39.18 6.24
CA SER A 282 -2.78 38.10 7.09
C SER A 282 -2.31 36.86 6.29
N PHE A 283 -1.59 35.96 6.95
CA PHE A 283 -1.19 34.68 6.37
C PHE A 283 -2.39 33.87 5.82
N GLN A 284 -3.51 33.87 6.54
CA GLN A 284 -4.72 33.15 6.09
C GLN A 284 -5.34 33.80 4.84
N GLU A 285 -5.38 35.10 4.79
CA GLU A 285 -5.87 35.82 3.60
C GLU A 285 -4.96 35.58 2.40
N PHE A 286 -3.64 35.51 2.62
CA PHE A 286 -2.71 35.14 1.55
C PHE A 286 -2.95 33.74 1.03
N LEU A 287 -3.22 32.74 1.90
CA LEU A 287 -3.58 31.39 1.46
C LEU A 287 -4.89 31.35 0.67
N VAL A 288 -5.87 32.18 1.04
CA VAL A 288 -7.12 32.35 0.27
C VAL A 288 -6.80 32.97 -1.09
N HIS A 289 -6.02 34.04 -1.13
CA HIS A 289 -5.58 34.68 -2.36
C HIS A 289 -4.91 33.72 -3.33
N LEU A 290 -3.96 32.87 -2.84
CA LEU A 290 -3.31 31.87 -3.67
C LEU A 290 -4.28 30.82 -4.26
N ARG A 291 -5.39 30.53 -3.56
CA ARG A 291 -6.39 29.54 -3.99
C ARG A 291 -7.47 30.12 -4.89
N THR A 292 -7.68 31.44 -4.89
CA THR A 292 -8.84 32.06 -5.54
C THR A 292 -8.48 33.04 -6.62
N ASP A 293 -7.26 33.60 -6.64
CA ASP A 293 -6.84 34.54 -7.67
C ASP A 293 -6.65 33.79 -9.02
N PRO A 294 -7.41 34.19 -10.07
CA PRO A 294 -7.35 33.54 -11.39
C PRO A 294 -5.95 33.48 -12.01
N LYS A 295 -5.05 34.40 -11.63
CA LYS A 295 -3.68 34.41 -12.16
C LYS A 295 -2.86 33.16 -11.88
N PHE A 296 -3.28 32.34 -10.90
CA PHE A 296 -2.61 31.09 -10.54
C PHE A 296 -3.20 29.86 -11.21
N TYR A 297 -4.24 30.04 -12.04
CA TYR A 297 -4.98 28.94 -12.66
C TYR A 297 -5.07 29.12 -14.16
N PHE A 298 -5.29 28.02 -14.85
CA PHE A 298 -5.56 28.00 -16.29
C PHE A 298 -7.02 27.63 -16.53
N ASP A 299 -7.68 28.33 -17.46
CA ASP A 299 -9.09 28.10 -17.79
C ASP A 299 -9.28 26.96 -18.82
N ASN A 300 -8.20 26.59 -19.51
CA ASN A 300 -8.25 25.51 -20.48
C ASN A 300 -7.01 24.57 -20.40
N PRO A 301 -7.17 23.30 -20.80
CA PRO A 301 -6.09 22.30 -20.76
C PRO A 301 -4.90 22.61 -21.67
N GLU A 302 -5.12 23.24 -22.82
CA GLU A 302 -4.09 23.54 -23.82
C GLU A 302 -3.10 24.58 -23.30
N ASP A 303 -3.58 25.62 -22.61
CA ASP A 303 -2.71 26.65 -22.01
C ASP A 303 -1.89 26.06 -20.87
N LEU A 304 -2.51 25.23 -20.02
CA LEU A 304 -1.81 24.48 -18.98
C LEU A 304 -0.72 23.58 -19.58
N TYR A 305 -1.03 22.82 -20.63
CA TYR A 305 -0.07 21.94 -21.31
C TYR A 305 1.09 22.74 -21.92
N THR A 306 0.79 23.88 -22.55
CA THR A 306 1.81 24.77 -23.12
C THR A 306 2.77 25.30 -22.04
N GLU A 307 2.25 25.72 -20.89
CA GLU A 307 3.09 26.19 -19.78
C GLU A 307 3.92 25.05 -19.14
N TYR A 308 3.38 23.82 -19.08
CA TYR A 308 4.18 22.66 -18.68
C TYR A 308 5.35 22.41 -19.63
N LEU A 309 5.13 22.48 -20.95
CA LEU A 309 6.19 22.33 -21.95
C LEU A 309 7.23 23.47 -21.84
N ALA A 310 6.78 24.72 -21.65
CA ALA A 310 7.67 25.87 -21.48
C ALA A 310 8.51 25.72 -20.21
N THR A 311 7.92 25.27 -19.11
CA THR A 311 8.59 25.05 -17.83
C THR A 311 9.62 23.94 -17.94
N THR A 312 9.28 22.78 -18.55
CA THR A 312 10.25 21.71 -18.80
C THR A 312 11.45 22.18 -19.61
N LYS A 313 11.20 22.98 -20.67
CA LYS A 313 12.29 23.54 -21.49
C LYS A 313 13.17 24.54 -20.73
N ARG A 314 12.63 25.30 -19.77
CA ARG A 314 13.42 26.16 -18.89
C ARG A 314 14.29 25.37 -17.90
N ILE A 315 13.80 24.19 -17.47
CA ILE A 315 14.49 23.33 -16.51
C ILE A 315 15.58 22.46 -17.18
N ASP A 316 15.39 22.01 -18.43
CA ASP A 316 16.32 21.13 -19.13
C ASP A 316 17.80 21.52 -18.98
N PRO A 317 18.25 22.80 -19.21
CA PRO A 317 19.64 23.19 -19.05
C PRO A 317 20.12 23.20 -17.60
N GLU A 318 19.22 23.22 -16.62
CA GLU A 318 19.57 23.20 -15.19
C GLU A 318 19.85 21.78 -14.68
N LEU A 319 19.31 20.74 -15.37
CA LEU A 319 19.47 19.34 -14.95
C LEU A 319 20.94 18.90 -14.87
N VAL A 320 21.78 19.40 -15.79
CA VAL A 320 23.23 19.07 -15.78
C VAL A 320 23.98 19.61 -14.56
N LYS A 321 23.40 20.59 -13.84
CA LYS A 321 23.98 21.12 -12.60
C LYS A 321 23.68 20.25 -11.39
N LEU A 322 22.62 19.43 -11.46
CA LEU A 322 22.13 18.60 -10.37
C LEU A 322 22.50 17.12 -10.55
N PHE A 323 22.54 16.64 -11.80
CA PHE A 323 22.74 15.23 -12.12
C PHE A 323 24.04 15.02 -12.90
N GLY A 324 24.95 14.20 -12.40
CA GLY A 324 26.17 13.83 -13.09
C GLY A 324 25.95 12.94 -14.33
N ARG A 325 24.78 12.30 -14.44
CA ARG A 325 24.38 11.48 -15.58
C ARG A 325 22.89 11.66 -15.84
N LEU A 326 22.55 12.09 -17.04
CA LEU A 326 21.17 12.19 -17.47
C LEU A 326 20.73 10.91 -18.20
N PRO A 327 19.44 10.49 -18.10
CA PRO A 327 18.90 9.43 -18.93
C PRO A 327 18.98 9.85 -20.41
N ARG A 328 19.16 8.87 -21.30
CA ARG A 328 18.98 9.11 -22.73
C ARG A 328 17.49 9.25 -22.97
N MET A 329 17.08 10.46 -23.30
CA MET A 329 15.69 10.69 -23.75
C MET A 329 15.51 10.12 -25.16
N PRO A 330 14.31 9.55 -25.47
CA PRO A 330 13.99 9.12 -26.82
C PRO A 330 13.90 10.29 -27.77
#